data_9b6ae94b17635a7f0c7b392552b6cdb8
#
_entry.id   9b6ae94b17635a7f0c7b392552b6cdb8
#
_cell.length_a   1.000
_cell.length_b   1.000
_cell.length_c   1.000
_cell.angle_alpha   90.00
_cell.angle_beta   90.00
_cell.angle_gamma   90.00
#
_symmetry.space_group_name_H-M   'P 1'
#
loop_
_entity.id
_entity.type
_entity.pdbx_description
1 polymer ?
#
loop_
_entity_poly.entity_id
_entity_poly.type
_entity_poly.pdbx_seq_one_letter_code
_entity_poly.pdbx_strand_id
1 'polypeptide(L)'
;MINASTFSKDQPVWAVEGDIKGCFDNIDHRIMLKKIWRIGIHDKRVLKLIQEMLKAGYIESGLIHDSDVGTMQGGILSPLLSNVYLNDFDWFVGRMYMEPHRQCKHKCNDTRRLKWSGVTPKYNFRFADDWVTLTSTEREAYRLKKLLAKYFWNKMKLELSQEKTFVTDLRTEGIHFLGFVVKAERKRKTPNPRTWSDNLVGKPFPDMERLKSKIQTIADEVRKIGEVTERNLQAAQIQRVNSMIVGVAQYLQPSICSHAFHAIDRRTNNTALAVWKRRFPKHYNKYQIPLENLCNLPHRHEGYKSKTFAVPIEGEWFGITMAFITHSKYESKPFDQRMTPYTEEGRRIYSYYRSKSKSLPCDRPSVNTARDIQLSVYAKTIFNFEYFMNREYAYNRDIGKCKCCKKPLFLDNKKFCYHINKGLPPDKVNKVQNLIWLCNDCYRMVNNGPIPLNTDDKVVKKVLKYRQK
;
A
#
# COMPACT_ATOMS: atom_id res chain seq x y z
N MET A 1 -10.57 -7.56 11.53
CA MET A 1 -10.66 -7.09 12.92
C MET A 1 -11.91 -7.66 13.60
N ILE A 2 -13.07 -7.12 13.37
CA ILE A 2 -14.32 -7.56 14.02
C ILE A 2 -14.68 -9.02 13.70
N ASN A 3 -14.31 -9.50 12.50
CA ASN A 3 -14.56 -10.88 12.04
C ASN A 3 -13.80 -11.97 12.82
N ALA A 4 -12.73 -11.64 13.55
CA ALA A 4 -11.98 -12.63 14.33
C ALA A 4 -12.72 -13.14 15.57
N SER A 5 -13.84 -12.51 15.92
CA SER A 5 -14.64 -12.83 17.11
C SER A 5 -16.09 -13.22 16.79
N THR A 6 -16.38 -13.64 15.56
CA THR A 6 -17.74 -13.88 15.05
C THR A 6 -18.58 -14.92 15.81
N PHE A 7 -18.03 -15.61 16.81
CA PHE A 7 -18.72 -16.68 17.51
C PHE A 7 -18.90 -16.44 19.03
N SER A 8 -18.67 -15.22 19.53
CA SER A 8 -18.79 -14.95 20.96
C SER A 8 -19.73 -13.77 21.24
N LYS A 9 -20.46 -13.87 22.37
CA LYS A 9 -21.27 -12.75 22.88
C LYS A 9 -20.43 -11.50 23.19
N ASP A 10 -19.11 -11.66 23.30
CA ASP A 10 -18.14 -10.60 23.61
C ASP A 10 -17.46 -10.05 22.36
N GLN A 11 -18.23 -9.64 21.36
CA GLN A 11 -17.65 -9.02 20.15
C GLN A 11 -17.00 -7.67 20.50
N PRO A 12 -15.79 -7.37 19.95
CA PRO A 12 -15.12 -6.11 20.20
C PRO A 12 -15.74 -4.99 19.35
N VAL A 13 -16.78 -4.37 19.89
CA VAL A 13 -17.56 -3.32 19.23
C VAL A 13 -17.27 -1.92 19.78
N TRP A 14 -16.45 -1.82 20.81
CA TRP A 14 -15.99 -0.57 21.38
C TRP A 14 -14.55 -0.31 20.95
N ALA A 15 -14.27 0.85 20.42
CA ALA A 15 -12.94 1.28 20.00
C ALA A 15 -12.41 2.38 20.92
N VAL A 16 -11.14 2.29 21.25
CA VAL A 16 -10.35 3.41 21.76
C VAL A 16 -9.40 3.80 20.65
N GLU A 17 -9.66 4.92 20.00
CA GLU A 17 -8.78 5.52 19.02
C GLU A 17 -8.03 6.67 19.64
N GLY A 18 -6.75 6.84 19.34
CA GLY A 18 -5.94 7.85 19.95
C GLY A 18 -4.87 8.40 19.03
N ASP A 19 -4.56 9.66 19.27
CA ASP A 19 -3.49 10.40 18.64
C ASP A 19 -2.46 10.79 19.69
N ILE A 20 -1.18 10.64 19.37
CA ILE A 20 -0.08 11.00 20.24
C ILE A 20 0.35 12.42 19.89
N LYS A 21 0.22 13.35 20.85
CA LYS A 21 0.53 14.76 20.66
C LYS A 21 1.99 14.96 20.26
N GLY A 22 2.22 15.42 19.02
CA GLY A 22 3.56 15.66 18.49
C GLY A 22 4.48 14.45 18.66
N CYS A 23 4.04 13.26 18.22
CA CYS A 23 4.75 12.00 18.48
C CYS A 23 6.22 12.07 18.10
N PHE A 24 6.52 12.59 16.91
CA PHE A 24 7.90 12.69 16.41
C PHE A 24 8.71 13.75 17.16
N ASP A 25 8.07 14.81 17.63
CA ASP A 25 8.72 15.95 18.28
C ASP A 25 9.00 15.70 19.77
N ASN A 26 8.34 14.68 20.37
CA ASN A 26 8.42 14.38 21.80
C ASN A 26 9.12 13.05 22.12
N ILE A 27 9.82 12.43 21.17
CA ILE A 27 10.58 11.21 21.41
C ILE A 27 11.79 11.51 22.28
N ASP A 28 11.83 10.96 23.51
CA ASP A 28 12.98 11.09 24.42
C ASP A 28 14.18 10.27 23.89
N HIS A 29 15.30 10.94 23.63
CA HIS A 29 16.51 10.34 23.07
C HIS A 29 17.12 9.27 23.98
N ARG A 30 17.06 9.46 25.31
CA ARG A 30 17.63 8.49 26.29
C ARG A 30 16.79 7.22 26.31
N ILE A 31 15.46 7.34 26.26
CA ILE A 31 14.55 6.21 26.19
C ILE A 31 14.75 5.48 24.85
N MET A 32 14.89 6.24 23.75
CA MET A 32 15.15 5.67 22.41
C MET A 32 16.41 4.80 22.42
N LEU A 33 17.53 5.34 22.87
CA LEU A 33 18.80 4.60 22.88
C LEU A 33 18.73 3.34 23.76
N LYS A 34 18.04 3.41 24.91
CA LYS A 34 17.79 2.22 25.76
C LYS A 34 16.95 1.17 25.04
N LYS A 35 15.97 1.56 24.24
CA LYS A 35 15.14 0.64 23.45
C LYS A 35 15.94 0.00 22.34
N ILE A 36 16.75 0.78 21.62
CA ILE A 36 17.66 0.27 20.59
C ILE A 36 18.63 -0.76 21.18
N TRP A 37 19.19 -0.49 22.35
CA TRP A 37 20.03 -1.44 23.08
C TRP A 37 19.28 -2.74 23.39
N ARG A 38 18.05 -2.65 23.91
CA ARG A 38 17.22 -3.81 24.27
C ARG A 38 16.83 -4.71 23.10
N ILE A 39 16.72 -4.17 21.89
CA ILE A 39 16.44 -4.97 20.69
C ILE A 39 17.69 -5.66 20.10
N GLY A 40 18.87 -5.48 20.75
CA GLY A 40 20.08 -6.21 20.41
C GLY A 40 21.14 -5.41 19.64
N ILE A 41 20.98 -4.11 19.46
CA ILE A 41 21.99 -3.26 18.81
C ILE A 41 22.93 -2.72 19.89
N HIS A 42 24.06 -3.41 20.09
CA HIS A 42 25.03 -3.11 21.15
C HIS A 42 26.30 -2.41 20.65
N ASP A 43 26.47 -2.21 19.34
CA ASP A 43 27.61 -1.47 18.79
C ASP A 43 27.54 0.01 19.21
N LYS A 44 28.48 0.44 20.05
CA LYS A 44 28.55 1.79 20.58
C LYS A 44 28.74 2.84 19.49
N ARG A 45 29.39 2.50 18.36
CA ARG A 45 29.58 3.41 17.22
C ARG A 45 28.26 3.70 16.53
N VAL A 46 27.45 2.65 16.33
CA VAL A 46 26.10 2.78 15.77
C VAL A 46 25.19 3.60 16.68
N LEU A 47 25.21 3.32 17.98
CA LEU A 47 24.44 4.07 18.98
C LEU A 47 24.84 5.53 19.04
N LYS A 48 26.16 5.84 18.97
CA LYS A 48 26.65 7.21 18.91
C LYS A 48 26.19 7.90 17.63
N LEU A 49 26.27 7.23 16.47
CA LEU A 49 25.80 7.78 15.21
C LEU A 49 24.30 8.12 15.25
N ILE A 50 23.48 7.23 15.79
CA ILE A 50 22.04 7.48 15.96
C ILE A 50 21.81 8.65 16.93
N GLN A 51 22.58 8.72 18.01
CA GLN A 51 22.51 9.82 18.97
C GLN A 51 22.84 11.17 18.31
N GLU A 52 23.88 11.23 17.51
CA GLU A 52 24.28 12.42 16.74
C GLU A 52 23.19 12.83 15.75
N MET A 53 22.59 11.85 15.05
CA MET A 53 21.47 12.12 14.15
C MET A 53 20.23 12.64 14.86
N LEU A 54 19.94 12.13 16.06
CA LEU A 54 18.82 12.63 16.88
C LEU A 54 19.08 14.05 17.40
N LYS A 55 20.34 14.37 17.75
CA LYS A 55 20.76 15.68 18.25
C LYS A 55 20.93 16.74 17.17
N ALA A 56 21.08 16.32 15.91
CA ALA A 56 21.31 17.26 14.80
C ALA A 56 20.23 18.33 14.63
N GLY A 57 19.11 18.20 15.36
CA GLY A 57 18.06 19.20 15.41
C GLY A 57 17.40 19.45 14.06
N TYR A 58 16.79 20.59 13.91
CA TYR A 58 16.18 21.05 12.66
C TYR A 58 16.52 22.51 12.40
N ILE A 59 16.49 22.90 11.14
CA ILE A 59 16.71 24.29 10.74
C ILE A 59 15.33 24.93 10.50
N GLU A 60 15.00 25.94 11.28
CA GLU A 60 13.81 26.76 11.08
C GLU A 60 14.22 28.22 10.91
N SER A 61 13.77 28.86 9.86
CA SER A 61 14.10 30.25 9.53
C SER A 61 15.61 30.55 9.51
N GLY A 62 16.45 29.56 9.14
CA GLY A 62 17.90 29.69 9.06
C GLY A 62 18.65 29.53 10.40
N LEU A 63 17.94 29.21 11.50
CA LEU A 63 18.53 28.93 12.80
C LEU A 63 18.52 27.41 13.06
N ILE A 64 19.62 26.92 13.63
CA ILE A 64 19.75 25.52 14.05
C ILE A 64 19.17 25.42 15.46
N HIS A 65 18.19 24.54 15.64
CA HIS A 65 17.60 24.21 16.92
C HIS A 65 18.07 22.83 17.36
N ASP A 66 19.00 22.80 18.34
CA ASP A 66 19.38 21.56 19.01
C ASP A 66 18.24 21.10 19.93
N SER A 67 17.94 19.81 19.92
CA SER A 67 16.90 19.24 20.75
C SER A 67 17.36 17.99 21.46
N ASP A 68 17.07 17.87 22.75
CA ASP A 68 17.24 16.63 23.53
C ASP A 68 16.05 15.66 23.36
N VAL A 69 15.01 16.09 22.65
CA VAL A 69 13.80 15.33 22.35
C VAL A 69 13.44 15.48 20.88
N GLY A 70 12.75 14.48 20.35
CA GLY A 70 12.23 14.51 19.00
C GLY A 70 13.11 13.82 17.97
N THR A 71 12.54 13.60 16.79
CA THR A 71 13.23 13.10 15.60
C THR A 71 12.95 14.05 14.47
N MET A 72 13.94 14.25 13.57
CA MET A 72 13.79 15.11 12.40
C MET A 72 12.57 14.72 11.55
N GLN A 73 11.64 15.64 11.34
CA GLN A 73 10.55 15.45 10.39
C GLN A 73 11.15 15.33 8.97
N GLY A 74 10.78 14.25 8.26
CA GLY A 74 11.35 13.94 6.93
C GLY A 74 12.69 13.20 6.96
N GLY A 75 13.28 12.94 8.13
CA GLY A 75 14.47 12.10 8.26
C GLY A 75 14.22 10.65 7.83
N ILE A 76 15.15 10.06 7.09
CA ILE A 76 15.01 8.68 6.56
C ILE A 76 14.83 7.66 7.69
N LEU A 77 15.47 7.85 8.83
CA LEU A 77 15.39 6.96 10.00
C LEU A 77 14.21 7.25 10.94
N SER A 78 13.61 8.44 10.87
CA SER A 78 12.57 8.85 11.82
C SER A 78 11.39 7.89 11.90
N PRO A 79 10.82 7.35 10.78
CA PRO A 79 9.75 6.37 10.85
C PRO A 79 10.17 5.05 11.50
N LEU A 80 11.42 4.61 11.28
CA LEU A 80 11.96 3.40 11.90
C LEU A 80 12.14 3.60 13.41
N LEU A 81 12.76 4.70 13.80
CA LEU A 81 12.99 5.03 15.21
C LEU A 81 11.68 5.20 15.98
N SER A 82 10.69 5.88 15.41
CA SER A 82 9.34 5.98 15.97
C SER A 82 8.71 4.59 16.18
N ASN A 83 8.83 3.68 15.22
CA ASN A 83 8.33 2.31 15.37
C ASN A 83 9.07 1.54 16.47
N VAL A 84 10.39 1.70 16.61
CA VAL A 84 11.15 1.14 17.73
C VAL A 84 10.69 1.72 19.06
N TYR A 85 10.44 3.03 19.11
CA TYR A 85 9.97 3.70 20.31
C TYR A 85 8.60 3.21 20.77
N LEU A 86 7.65 3.07 19.83
CA LEU A 86 6.26 2.68 20.11
C LEU A 86 6.06 1.16 20.24
N ASN A 87 7.06 0.34 19.92
CA ASN A 87 6.97 -1.12 20.00
C ASN A 87 6.61 -1.62 21.42
N ASP A 88 7.07 -0.95 22.47
CA ASP A 88 6.72 -1.31 23.85
C ASP A 88 5.21 -1.14 24.11
N PHE A 89 4.57 -0.15 23.50
CA PHE A 89 3.12 0.01 23.54
C PHE A 89 2.39 -1.15 22.87
N ASP A 90 2.86 -1.57 21.70
CA ASP A 90 2.27 -2.71 21.00
C ASP A 90 2.33 -3.98 21.86
N TRP A 91 3.47 -4.23 22.50
CA TRP A 91 3.62 -5.35 23.41
C TRP A 91 2.83 -5.19 24.70
N PHE A 92 2.73 -3.97 25.25
CA PHE A 92 1.96 -3.72 26.46
C PHE A 92 0.49 -4.09 26.26
N VAL A 93 -0.14 -3.62 25.19
CA VAL A 93 -1.54 -3.98 24.90
C VAL A 93 -1.65 -5.41 24.38
N GLY A 94 -0.74 -5.85 23.53
CA GLY A 94 -0.71 -7.21 22.99
C GLY A 94 -0.68 -8.29 24.08
N ARG A 95 0.13 -8.10 25.12
CA ARG A 95 0.24 -9.02 26.28
C ARG A 95 -1.05 -9.15 27.10
N MET A 96 -1.92 -8.17 27.04
CA MET A 96 -3.20 -8.25 27.74
C MET A 96 -4.13 -9.29 27.15
N TYR A 97 -4.03 -9.58 25.83
CA TYR A 97 -4.95 -10.52 25.18
C TYR A 97 -4.42 -11.14 23.89
N MET A 98 -3.87 -10.38 22.94
CA MET A 98 -3.48 -10.89 21.62
C MET A 98 -2.27 -11.81 21.65
N GLU A 99 -1.28 -11.48 22.47
CA GLU A 99 -0.01 -12.17 22.63
C GLU A 99 0.26 -12.47 24.12
N PRO A 100 -0.62 -13.25 24.80
CA PRO A 100 -0.43 -13.59 26.21
C PRO A 100 0.85 -14.40 26.40
N HIS A 101 1.35 -14.41 27.63
CA HIS A 101 2.44 -15.32 27.98
C HIS A 101 2.03 -16.75 27.69
N ARG A 102 2.84 -17.43 26.90
CA ARG A 102 2.57 -18.77 26.42
C ARG A 102 2.60 -19.77 27.57
N GLN A 103 1.51 -20.46 27.79
CA GLN A 103 1.36 -21.53 28.76
C GLN A 103 0.87 -22.81 28.09
N CYS A 104 0.24 -22.69 26.91
CA CYS A 104 -0.26 -23.80 26.14
C CYS A 104 0.53 -24.01 24.84
N LYS A 105 0.53 -25.25 24.32
CA LYS A 105 1.16 -25.57 23.04
C LYS A 105 0.64 -24.73 21.89
N HIS A 106 -0.65 -24.38 21.91
CA HIS A 106 -1.32 -23.58 20.89
C HIS A 106 -1.82 -22.26 21.45
N LYS A 107 -1.50 -21.14 20.80
CA LYS A 107 -1.89 -19.77 21.18
C LYS A 107 -3.43 -19.60 21.36
N CYS A 108 -4.22 -20.28 20.53
CA CYS A 108 -5.68 -20.25 20.63
C CYS A 108 -6.20 -20.78 21.98
N ASN A 109 -5.50 -21.71 22.62
CA ASN A 109 -5.85 -22.23 23.93
C ASN A 109 -5.53 -21.23 25.05
N ASP A 110 -4.43 -20.47 24.93
CA ASP A 110 -4.13 -19.39 25.86
C ASP A 110 -5.20 -18.28 25.79
N THR A 111 -5.61 -17.88 24.59
CA THR A 111 -6.68 -16.88 24.39
C THR A 111 -8.03 -17.40 24.93
N ARG A 112 -8.35 -18.68 24.72
CA ARG A 112 -9.57 -19.31 25.25
C ARG A 112 -9.57 -19.33 26.78
N ARG A 113 -8.43 -19.62 27.40
CA ARG A 113 -8.27 -19.60 28.86
C ARG A 113 -8.48 -18.21 29.44
N LEU A 114 -7.91 -17.18 28.81
CA LEU A 114 -8.16 -15.77 29.19
C LEU A 114 -9.64 -15.43 29.15
N LYS A 115 -10.36 -15.87 28.12
CA LYS A 115 -11.83 -15.69 28.04
C LYS A 115 -12.57 -16.38 29.17
N TRP A 116 -12.21 -17.59 29.49
CA TRP A 116 -12.83 -18.33 30.60
C TRP A 116 -12.54 -17.72 31.98
N SER A 117 -11.37 -17.09 32.15
CA SER A 117 -11.08 -16.30 33.35
C SER A 117 -11.69 -14.88 33.36
N GLY A 118 -12.60 -14.59 32.42
CA GLY A 118 -13.32 -13.31 32.38
C GLY A 118 -12.54 -12.12 31.82
N VAL A 119 -11.38 -12.37 31.19
CA VAL A 119 -10.59 -11.30 30.57
C VAL A 119 -11.26 -10.82 29.30
N THR A 120 -11.63 -9.55 29.27
CA THR A 120 -12.23 -8.88 28.10
C THR A 120 -11.25 -8.83 26.95
N PRO A 121 -11.66 -9.20 25.72
CA PRO A 121 -10.82 -9.11 24.53
C PRO A 121 -10.27 -7.71 24.29
N LYS A 122 -9.00 -7.64 23.89
CA LYS A 122 -8.30 -6.42 23.50
C LYS A 122 -7.50 -6.67 22.23
N TYR A 123 -7.80 -5.92 21.18
CA TYR A 123 -7.12 -6.01 19.90
C TYR A 123 -6.52 -4.67 19.54
N ASN A 124 -5.19 -4.59 19.52
CA ASN A 124 -4.46 -3.36 19.18
C ASN A 124 -3.99 -3.39 17.74
N PHE A 125 -4.18 -2.27 17.05
CA PHE A 125 -3.73 -2.04 15.68
C PHE A 125 -3.10 -0.66 15.63
N ARG A 126 -1.86 -0.59 15.15
CA ARG A 126 -1.11 0.66 15.03
C ARG A 126 -0.46 0.77 13.65
N PHE A 127 -0.46 1.95 13.13
CA PHE A 127 0.29 2.34 11.94
C PHE A 127 0.97 3.70 12.21
N ALA A 128 2.29 3.68 12.38
CA ALA A 128 3.06 4.81 12.87
C ALA A 128 2.54 5.30 14.24
N ASP A 129 2.05 6.51 14.33
CA ASP A 129 1.44 7.15 15.50
C ASP A 129 -0.08 6.93 15.62
N ASP A 130 -0.75 6.63 14.50
CA ASP A 130 -2.17 6.27 14.50
C ASP A 130 -2.38 4.88 15.13
N TRP A 131 -3.24 4.78 16.14
CA TRP A 131 -3.56 3.51 16.76
C TRP A 131 -5.04 3.40 17.15
N VAL A 132 -5.52 2.17 17.15
CA VAL A 132 -6.85 1.83 17.62
C VAL A 132 -6.82 0.52 18.42
N THR A 133 -7.46 0.51 19.57
CA THR A 133 -7.63 -0.70 20.37
C THR A 133 -9.11 -1.02 20.51
N LEU A 134 -9.49 -2.23 20.12
CA LEU A 134 -10.87 -2.70 20.18
C LEU A 134 -11.10 -3.52 21.45
N THR A 135 -12.25 -3.34 22.08
CA THR A 135 -12.72 -4.13 23.24
C THR A 135 -14.22 -4.36 23.20
N SER A 136 -14.76 -5.23 24.09
CA SER A 136 -16.15 -5.66 24.00
C SER A 136 -17.12 -4.80 24.80
N THR A 137 -16.66 -4.03 25.81
CA THR A 137 -17.52 -3.26 26.68
C THR A 137 -17.10 -1.81 26.80
N GLU A 138 -18.07 -0.93 26.96
CA GLU A 138 -17.85 0.50 27.16
C GLU A 138 -16.96 0.79 28.39
N ARG A 139 -17.30 0.16 29.51
CA ARG A 139 -16.54 0.30 30.76
C ARG A 139 -15.06 -0.01 30.58
N GLU A 140 -14.76 -1.09 29.87
CA GLU A 140 -13.36 -1.47 29.60
C GLU A 140 -12.68 -0.52 28.62
N ALA A 141 -13.40 0.04 27.64
CA ALA A 141 -12.87 1.04 26.73
C ALA A 141 -12.41 2.31 27.49
N TYR A 142 -13.27 2.85 28.38
CA TYR A 142 -12.90 3.99 29.22
C TYR A 142 -11.76 3.68 30.19
N ARG A 143 -11.77 2.48 30.79
CA ARG A 143 -10.67 2.02 31.66
C ARG A 143 -9.35 1.94 30.87
N LEU A 144 -9.41 1.40 29.66
CA LEU A 144 -8.27 1.27 28.78
C LEU A 144 -7.73 2.64 28.35
N LYS A 145 -8.60 3.59 27.97
CA LYS A 145 -8.20 4.98 27.67
C LYS A 145 -7.39 5.59 28.82
N LYS A 146 -7.87 5.48 30.05
CA LYS A 146 -7.16 6.01 31.24
C LYS A 146 -5.83 5.29 31.48
N LEU A 147 -5.81 3.97 31.31
CA LEU A 147 -4.62 3.15 31.49
C LEU A 147 -3.54 3.50 30.47
N LEU A 148 -3.94 3.64 29.19
CA LEU A 148 -3.02 4.00 28.11
C LEU A 148 -2.46 5.40 28.27
N ALA A 149 -3.27 6.39 28.68
CA ALA A 149 -2.78 7.73 28.97
C ALA A 149 -1.67 7.72 30.05
N LYS A 150 -1.89 6.97 31.13
CA LYS A 150 -0.87 6.80 32.19
C LYS A 150 0.38 6.06 31.67
N TYR A 151 0.19 5.06 30.83
CA TYR A 151 1.30 4.30 30.27
C TYR A 151 2.18 5.15 29.34
N PHE A 152 1.57 5.89 28.41
CA PHE A 152 2.30 6.80 27.53
C PHE A 152 3.10 7.84 28.31
N TRP A 153 2.47 8.48 29.28
CA TRP A 153 3.15 9.47 30.11
C TRP A 153 4.28 8.90 30.95
N ASN A 154 3.99 7.84 31.73
CA ASN A 154 4.95 7.33 32.70
C ASN A 154 6.12 6.58 32.08
N LYS A 155 5.85 5.79 31.02
CA LYS A 155 6.83 4.87 30.40
C LYS A 155 7.49 5.43 29.16
N MET A 156 6.80 6.28 28.43
CA MET A 156 7.24 6.77 27.13
C MET A 156 7.45 8.27 27.07
N LYS A 157 7.08 9.00 28.12
CA LYS A 157 7.13 10.48 28.16
C LYS A 157 6.38 11.12 26.98
N LEU A 158 5.35 10.47 26.52
CA LEU A 158 4.46 10.96 25.47
C LEU A 158 3.08 11.28 26.05
N GLU A 159 2.45 12.30 25.50
CA GLU A 159 1.10 12.70 25.89
C GLU A 159 0.09 12.31 24.83
N LEU A 160 -1.05 11.72 25.26
CA LEU A 160 -2.17 11.50 24.35
C LEU A 160 -2.96 12.80 24.17
N SER A 161 -3.29 13.14 22.93
CA SER A 161 -4.18 14.26 22.65
C SER A 161 -5.57 13.96 23.23
N GLN A 162 -6.00 14.72 24.20
CA GLN A 162 -7.32 14.54 24.83
C GLN A 162 -8.46 14.82 23.83
N GLU A 163 -8.25 15.80 22.96
CA GLU A 163 -9.21 16.21 21.93
C GLU A 163 -9.36 15.20 20.79
N LYS A 164 -8.34 14.38 20.55
CA LYS A 164 -8.31 13.40 19.46
C LYS A 164 -8.30 11.94 19.95
N THR A 165 -8.45 11.73 21.26
CA THR A 165 -8.54 10.38 21.82
C THR A 165 -9.98 10.09 22.24
N PHE A 166 -10.66 9.25 21.45
CA PHE A 166 -12.07 8.97 21.60
C PHE A 166 -12.34 7.54 22.06
N VAL A 167 -13.52 7.35 22.65
CA VAL A 167 -14.11 6.02 22.87
C VAL A 167 -15.37 5.96 22.02
N THR A 168 -15.39 5.09 21.04
CA THR A 168 -16.41 5.04 20.00
C THR A 168 -17.13 3.69 20.02
N ASP A 169 -18.47 3.71 19.97
CA ASP A 169 -19.28 2.53 19.72
C ASP A 169 -19.41 2.29 18.20
N LEU A 170 -18.78 1.24 17.72
CA LEU A 170 -18.73 0.92 16.29
C LEU A 170 -20.10 0.54 15.70
N ARG A 171 -21.11 0.30 16.54
CA ARG A 171 -22.49 -0.02 16.11
C ARG A 171 -23.26 1.24 15.70
N THR A 172 -22.94 2.35 16.30
CA THR A 172 -23.59 3.65 16.07
C THR A 172 -22.73 4.57 15.21
N GLU A 173 -21.42 4.60 15.48
CA GLU A 173 -20.48 5.49 14.83
C GLU A 173 -19.29 4.70 14.28
N GLY A 174 -18.61 5.23 13.26
CA GLY A 174 -17.41 4.60 12.68
C GLY A 174 -16.14 5.26 13.17
N ILE A 175 -15.09 4.47 13.31
CA ILE A 175 -13.74 5.00 13.55
C ILE A 175 -13.07 5.38 12.23
N HIS A 176 -12.31 6.47 12.25
CA HIS A 176 -11.51 6.94 11.14
C HIS A 176 -10.08 6.40 11.25
N PHE A 177 -9.74 5.39 10.48
CA PHE A 177 -8.43 4.76 10.53
C PHE A 177 -7.86 4.54 9.12
N LEU A 178 -6.67 5.09 8.85
CA LEU A 178 -5.95 4.96 7.59
C LEU A 178 -6.80 5.30 6.34
N GLY A 179 -7.58 6.40 6.40
CA GLY A 179 -8.41 6.81 5.27
C GLY A 179 -9.65 5.96 5.03
N PHE A 180 -10.03 5.14 6.01
CA PHE A 180 -11.25 4.35 6.02
C PHE A 180 -12.09 4.69 7.25
N VAL A 181 -13.40 4.57 7.09
CA VAL A 181 -14.35 4.55 8.20
C VAL A 181 -14.77 3.10 8.45
N VAL A 182 -14.48 2.58 9.63
CA VAL A 182 -14.82 1.20 9.99
C VAL A 182 -15.99 1.19 10.95
N LYS A 183 -17.08 0.50 10.57
CA LYS A 183 -18.31 0.32 11.36
C LYS A 183 -18.58 -1.15 11.64
N ALA A 184 -19.29 -1.44 12.72
CA ALA A 184 -19.82 -2.75 13.02
C ALA A 184 -21.29 -2.82 12.56
N GLU A 185 -21.56 -3.62 11.53
CA GLU A 185 -22.91 -3.80 11.00
C GLU A 185 -23.35 -5.26 11.09
N ARG A 186 -24.67 -5.48 11.14
CA ARG A 186 -25.21 -6.83 11.12
C ARG A 186 -24.82 -7.56 9.83
N LYS A 187 -24.44 -8.80 9.94
CA LYS A 187 -24.25 -9.71 8.81
C LYS A 187 -25.58 -9.79 8.04
N ARG A 188 -25.53 -9.72 6.70
CA ARG A 188 -26.74 -9.94 5.88
C ARG A 188 -27.37 -11.28 6.25
N LYS A 189 -28.71 -11.33 6.34
CA LYS A 189 -29.46 -12.54 6.58
C LYS A 189 -29.04 -13.62 5.58
N THR A 190 -28.57 -14.77 6.09
CA THR A 190 -28.42 -15.96 5.27
C THR A 190 -29.77 -16.59 5.04
N PRO A 191 -30.03 -17.30 3.93
CA PRO A 191 -31.31 -17.95 3.67
C PRO A 191 -31.71 -18.98 4.73
N ASN A 192 -30.78 -19.44 5.57
CA ASN A 192 -31.05 -20.43 6.61
C ASN A 192 -31.31 -19.78 7.98
N PRO A 193 -32.55 -19.76 8.48
CA PRO A 193 -32.91 -19.14 9.75
C PRO A 193 -32.21 -19.75 10.98
N ARG A 194 -31.72 -21.00 10.89
CA ARG A 194 -31.01 -21.67 12.00
C ARG A 194 -29.59 -21.17 12.21
N THR A 195 -29.04 -20.44 11.23
CA THR A 195 -27.68 -19.83 11.30
C THR A 195 -27.74 -18.32 11.53
N TRP A 196 -28.88 -17.78 11.92
CA TRP A 196 -29.02 -16.38 12.29
C TRP A 196 -28.23 -16.13 13.58
N SER A 197 -27.04 -15.66 13.42
CA SER A 197 -26.31 -15.04 14.51
C SER A 197 -26.56 -13.54 14.42
N ASP A 198 -26.92 -12.91 15.53
CA ASP A 198 -26.89 -11.43 15.68
C ASP A 198 -25.47 -10.87 15.59
N ASN A 199 -24.58 -11.63 14.99
CA ASN A 199 -23.17 -11.31 14.90
C ASN A 199 -22.94 -10.10 13.99
N LEU A 200 -22.28 -9.13 14.55
CA LEU A 200 -21.79 -7.97 13.85
C LEU A 200 -20.54 -8.32 13.04
N VAL A 201 -20.37 -7.66 11.91
CA VAL A 201 -19.17 -7.75 11.07
C VAL A 201 -18.61 -6.36 10.87
N GLY A 202 -17.29 -6.24 10.90
CA GLY A 202 -16.61 -4.99 10.58
C GLY A 202 -16.67 -4.71 9.09
N LYS A 203 -17.22 -3.57 8.73
CA LYS A 203 -17.28 -3.09 7.35
C LYS A 203 -16.46 -1.84 7.20
N PRO A 204 -15.37 -1.88 6.40
CA PRO A 204 -14.61 -0.70 6.04
C PRO A 204 -15.28 0.03 4.87
N PHE A 205 -15.42 1.33 5.00
CA PHE A 205 -15.85 2.26 3.96
C PHE A 205 -14.74 3.26 3.68
N PRO A 206 -14.60 3.79 2.46
CA PRO A 206 -13.73 4.93 2.22
C PRO A 206 -14.12 6.14 3.07
N ASP A 207 -13.15 6.84 3.63
CA ASP A 207 -13.37 8.13 4.27
C ASP A 207 -13.66 9.19 3.18
N MET A 208 -14.94 9.51 3.01
CA MET A 208 -15.40 10.41 1.95
C MET A 208 -14.92 11.85 2.15
N GLU A 209 -14.70 12.30 3.39
CA GLU A 209 -14.19 13.65 3.66
C GLU A 209 -12.74 13.79 3.17
N ARG A 210 -11.89 12.81 3.51
CA ARG A 210 -10.51 12.77 3.01
C ARG A 210 -10.44 12.54 1.49
N LEU A 211 -11.38 11.78 0.94
CA LEU A 211 -11.42 11.49 -0.49
C LEU A 211 -11.78 12.71 -1.33
N LYS A 212 -12.58 13.67 -0.80
CA LYS A 212 -12.96 14.90 -1.52
C LYS A 212 -11.76 15.67 -2.08
N SER A 213 -10.71 15.83 -1.29
CA SER A 213 -9.47 16.50 -1.72
C SER A 213 -8.77 15.77 -2.87
N LYS A 214 -8.72 14.43 -2.80
CA LYS A 214 -8.13 13.60 -3.86
C LYS A 214 -8.95 13.66 -5.16
N ILE A 215 -10.27 13.63 -5.06
CA ILE A 215 -11.17 13.79 -6.20
C ILE A 215 -10.96 15.15 -6.85
N GLN A 216 -10.82 16.21 -6.05
CA GLN A 216 -10.56 17.56 -6.57
C GLN A 216 -9.20 17.61 -7.28
N THR A 217 -8.14 17.06 -6.69
CA THR A 217 -6.82 16.99 -7.33
C THR A 217 -6.86 16.26 -8.67
N ILE A 218 -7.60 15.14 -8.78
CA ILE A 218 -7.80 14.43 -10.04
C ILE A 218 -8.51 15.33 -11.06
N ALA A 219 -9.57 16.04 -10.64
CA ALA A 219 -10.30 16.96 -11.51
C ALA A 219 -9.42 18.12 -12.02
N ASP A 220 -8.51 18.63 -11.17
CA ASP A 220 -7.58 19.69 -11.56
C ASP A 220 -6.56 19.17 -12.59
N GLU A 221 -6.05 17.96 -12.43
CA GLU A 221 -5.19 17.32 -13.43
C GLU A 221 -5.93 17.07 -14.77
N VAL A 222 -7.24 16.75 -14.72
CA VAL A 222 -8.06 16.64 -15.95
C VAL A 222 -8.17 17.99 -16.67
N ARG A 223 -8.31 19.11 -15.94
CA ARG A 223 -8.37 20.44 -16.56
C ARG A 223 -7.10 20.78 -17.35
N LYS A 224 -5.92 20.37 -16.85
CA LYS A 224 -4.64 20.57 -17.52
C LYS A 224 -4.55 19.88 -18.88
N ILE A 225 -5.33 18.82 -19.14
CA ILE A 225 -5.42 18.21 -20.48
C ILE A 225 -5.89 19.22 -21.51
N GLY A 226 -6.81 20.13 -21.11
CA GLY A 226 -7.34 21.19 -21.99
C GLY A 226 -6.35 22.32 -22.27
N GLU A 227 -5.35 22.52 -21.44
CA GLU A 227 -4.32 23.57 -21.57
C GLU A 227 -3.22 23.15 -22.56
N VAL A 228 -3.05 21.86 -22.78
CA VAL A 228 -2.04 21.32 -23.68
C VAL A 228 -2.57 21.16 -25.09
N THR A 229 -1.85 21.69 -26.08
CA THR A 229 -2.23 21.62 -27.50
C THR A 229 -1.69 20.37 -28.20
N GLU A 230 -0.47 19.97 -27.87
CA GLU A 230 0.19 18.80 -28.46
C GLU A 230 -0.44 17.49 -28.00
N ARG A 231 -0.76 16.59 -28.95
CA ARG A 231 -1.45 15.32 -28.68
C ARG A 231 -0.66 14.40 -27.76
N ASN A 232 0.64 14.31 -27.95
CA ASN A 232 1.50 13.45 -27.15
C ASN A 232 1.58 13.93 -25.69
N LEU A 233 1.64 15.25 -25.48
CA LEU A 233 1.60 15.81 -24.12
C LEU A 233 0.22 15.64 -23.47
N GLN A 234 -0.87 15.70 -24.27
CA GLN A 234 -2.21 15.37 -23.76
C GLN A 234 -2.30 13.92 -23.29
N ALA A 235 -1.71 12.98 -24.05
CA ALA A 235 -1.69 11.59 -23.64
C ALA A 235 -0.82 11.38 -22.37
N ALA A 236 0.32 12.05 -22.26
CA ALA A 236 1.12 12.02 -21.03
C ALA A 236 0.32 12.52 -19.82
N GLN A 237 -0.47 13.61 -20.00
CA GLN A 237 -1.33 14.13 -18.95
C GLN A 237 -2.50 13.17 -18.63
N ILE A 238 -3.09 12.53 -19.62
CA ILE A 238 -4.11 11.48 -19.42
C ILE A 238 -3.50 10.32 -18.62
N GLN A 239 -2.27 9.88 -18.91
CA GLN A 239 -1.61 8.83 -18.15
C GLN A 239 -1.38 9.22 -16.70
N ARG A 240 -1.03 10.47 -16.44
CA ARG A 240 -0.92 10.99 -15.08
C ARG A 240 -2.25 10.90 -14.33
N VAL A 241 -3.34 11.35 -14.96
CA VAL A 241 -4.71 11.22 -14.42
C VAL A 241 -5.05 9.74 -14.17
N ASN A 242 -4.78 8.86 -15.13
CA ASN A 242 -5.04 7.42 -15.02
C ASN A 242 -4.27 6.79 -13.86
N SER A 243 -2.99 7.16 -13.69
CA SER A 243 -2.18 6.67 -12.57
C SER A 243 -2.76 7.09 -11.22
N MET A 244 -3.30 8.30 -11.11
CA MET A 244 -3.97 8.77 -9.90
C MET A 244 -5.27 8.02 -9.63
N ILE A 245 -6.13 7.85 -10.64
CA ILE A 245 -7.39 7.09 -10.52
C ILE A 245 -7.12 5.66 -10.11
N VAL A 246 -6.20 4.98 -10.80
CA VAL A 246 -5.82 3.59 -10.50
C VAL A 246 -5.22 3.46 -9.10
N GLY A 247 -4.34 4.39 -8.71
CA GLY A 247 -3.72 4.39 -7.39
C GLY A 247 -4.75 4.54 -6.27
N VAL A 248 -5.69 5.49 -6.39
CA VAL A 248 -6.78 5.69 -5.42
C VAL A 248 -7.71 4.47 -5.41
N ALA A 249 -8.10 3.95 -6.58
CA ALA A 249 -8.98 2.80 -6.68
C ALA A 249 -8.37 1.54 -6.04
N GLN A 250 -7.08 1.27 -6.28
CA GLN A 250 -6.37 0.15 -5.66
C GLN A 250 -6.24 0.31 -4.15
N TYR A 251 -5.99 1.53 -3.66
CA TYR A 251 -5.93 1.81 -2.23
C TYR A 251 -7.25 1.52 -1.54
N LEU A 252 -8.38 1.92 -2.16
CA LEU A 252 -9.72 1.77 -1.61
C LEU A 252 -10.33 0.36 -1.85
N GLN A 253 -9.72 -0.44 -2.71
CA GLN A 253 -10.23 -1.77 -3.11
C GLN A 253 -10.58 -2.70 -1.92
N PRO A 254 -9.82 -2.73 -0.78
CA PRO A 254 -10.17 -3.59 0.35
C PRO A 254 -11.33 -3.06 1.20
N SER A 255 -12.19 -2.23 0.65
CA SER A 255 -13.36 -1.64 1.33
C SER A 255 -14.64 -1.76 0.50
N ILE A 256 -15.77 -1.31 1.06
CA ILE A 256 -17.03 -1.15 0.32
C ILE A 256 -16.96 0.17 -0.45
N CYS A 257 -16.37 0.14 -1.64
CA CYS A 257 -15.88 1.30 -2.36
C CYS A 257 -16.77 1.77 -3.53
N SER A 258 -17.88 1.09 -3.85
CA SER A 258 -18.71 1.42 -5.01
C SER A 258 -19.14 2.88 -5.06
N HIS A 259 -19.64 3.43 -3.95
CA HIS A 259 -20.06 4.83 -3.87
C HIS A 259 -18.88 5.80 -4.12
N ALA A 260 -17.71 5.49 -3.56
CA ALA A 260 -16.50 6.29 -3.73
C ALA A 260 -16.03 6.27 -5.19
N PHE A 261 -16.05 5.11 -5.85
CA PHE A 261 -15.66 4.99 -7.24
C PHE A 261 -16.60 5.77 -8.19
N HIS A 262 -17.91 5.67 -7.96
CA HIS A 262 -18.86 6.48 -8.71
C HIS A 262 -18.69 7.99 -8.47
N ALA A 263 -18.30 8.41 -7.28
CA ALA A 263 -18.02 9.83 -7.00
C ALA A 263 -16.77 10.31 -7.75
N ILE A 264 -15.70 9.51 -7.80
CA ILE A 264 -14.49 9.78 -8.58
C ILE A 264 -14.85 9.90 -10.06
N ASP A 265 -15.52 8.90 -10.62
CA ASP A 265 -15.84 8.82 -12.05
C ASP A 265 -16.77 9.94 -12.47
N ARG A 266 -17.81 10.25 -11.69
CA ARG A 266 -18.74 11.35 -11.96
C ARG A 266 -18.00 12.68 -12.01
N ARG A 267 -17.13 12.98 -11.04
CA ARG A 267 -16.38 14.24 -11.01
C ARG A 267 -15.39 14.31 -12.16
N THR A 268 -14.66 13.25 -12.44
CA THR A 268 -13.69 13.14 -13.54
C THR A 268 -14.38 13.34 -14.89
N ASN A 269 -15.48 12.61 -15.14
CA ASN A 269 -16.21 12.69 -16.40
C ASN A 269 -16.86 14.06 -16.62
N ASN A 270 -17.45 14.67 -15.58
CA ASN A 270 -18.03 16.02 -15.69
C ASN A 270 -16.96 17.06 -16.00
N THR A 271 -15.78 16.94 -15.39
CA THR A 271 -14.66 17.84 -15.66
C THR A 271 -14.13 17.63 -17.09
N ALA A 272 -13.97 16.38 -17.51
CA ALA A 272 -13.55 16.03 -18.86
C ALA A 272 -14.56 16.56 -19.88
N LEU A 273 -15.87 16.36 -19.66
CA LEU A 273 -16.92 16.91 -20.51
C LEU A 273 -16.79 18.43 -20.71
N ALA A 274 -16.56 19.17 -19.64
CA ALA A 274 -16.36 20.61 -19.70
C ALA A 274 -15.13 21.00 -20.53
N VAL A 275 -14.00 20.27 -20.35
CA VAL A 275 -12.76 20.47 -21.10
C VAL A 275 -12.97 20.21 -22.59
N TRP A 276 -13.59 19.06 -22.95
CA TRP A 276 -13.80 18.70 -24.36
C TRP A 276 -14.85 19.55 -25.03
N LYS A 277 -15.93 19.96 -24.33
CA LYS A 277 -16.92 20.92 -24.88
C LYS A 277 -16.30 22.28 -25.21
N ARG A 278 -15.43 22.80 -24.33
CA ARG A 278 -14.73 24.06 -24.57
C ARG A 278 -13.77 23.96 -25.76
N ARG A 279 -13.08 22.81 -25.92
CA ARG A 279 -12.10 22.63 -26.99
C ARG A 279 -12.72 22.25 -28.33
N PHE A 280 -13.81 21.47 -28.32
CA PHE A 280 -14.48 20.92 -29.49
C PHE A 280 -16.01 21.13 -29.41
N PRO A 281 -16.50 22.37 -29.41
CA PRO A 281 -17.91 22.68 -29.09
C PRO A 281 -18.94 21.89 -29.91
N LYS A 282 -18.69 21.70 -31.22
CA LYS A 282 -19.59 21.00 -32.15
C LYS A 282 -19.36 19.48 -32.22
N HIS A 283 -18.22 19.00 -31.77
CA HIS A 283 -17.78 17.62 -32.05
C HIS A 283 -17.27 16.85 -30.84
N TYR A 284 -17.46 17.34 -29.60
CA TYR A 284 -16.96 16.68 -28.38
C TYR A 284 -17.43 15.23 -28.22
N ASN A 285 -18.63 14.90 -28.75
CA ASN A 285 -19.19 13.54 -28.71
C ASN A 285 -18.32 12.51 -29.46
N LYS A 286 -17.57 12.92 -30.49
CA LYS A 286 -16.67 12.08 -31.25
C LYS A 286 -15.48 11.57 -30.42
N TYR A 287 -15.20 12.24 -29.31
CA TYR A 287 -14.12 11.89 -28.37
C TYR A 287 -14.60 11.03 -27.20
N GLN A 288 -15.87 10.64 -27.17
CA GLN A 288 -16.42 9.72 -26.19
C GLN A 288 -16.32 8.29 -26.72
N ILE A 289 -15.28 7.59 -26.28
CA ILE A 289 -14.90 6.27 -26.80
C ILE A 289 -15.20 5.22 -25.71
N PRO A 290 -15.73 4.03 -26.07
CA PRO A 290 -15.83 2.91 -25.15
C PRO A 290 -14.47 2.53 -24.56
N LEU A 291 -14.43 2.17 -23.27
CA LEU A 291 -13.19 1.79 -22.60
C LEU A 291 -12.44 0.67 -23.30
N GLU A 292 -13.15 -0.34 -23.78
CA GLU A 292 -12.58 -1.50 -24.51
C GLU A 292 -11.84 -1.12 -25.81
N ASN A 293 -12.16 0.06 -26.38
CA ASN A 293 -11.54 0.56 -27.60
C ASN A 293 -10.34 1.50 -27.35
N LEU A 294 -9.90 1.62 -26.11
CA LEU A 294 -8.73 2.42 -25.77
C LEU A 294 -7.46 1.60 -25.89
N CYS A 295 -6.43 2.16 -26.52
CA CYS A 295 -5.11 1.53 -26.63
C CYS A 295 -4.34 1.50 -25.31
N ASN A 296 -4.64 2.40 -24.39
CA ASN A 296 -4.01 2.45 -23.08
C ASN A 296 -4.76 1.59 -22.05
N LEU A 297 -4.03 0.89 -21.20
CA LEU A 297 -4.57 0.01 -20.15
C LEU A 297 -5.51 -1.11 -20.68
N PRO A 298 -5.17 -1.81 -21.77
CA PRO A 298 -6.07 -2.72 -22.45
C PRO A 298 -6.66 -3.78 -21.54
N HIS A 299 -5.84 -4.41 -20.65
CA HIS A 299 -6.33 -5.42 -19.69
C HIS A 299 -7.32 -4.89 -18.67
N ARG A 300 -7.17 -3.61 -18.31
CA ARG A 300 -8.08 -2.98 -17.35
C ARG A 300 -9.42 -2.69 -17.99
N HIS A 301 -9.43 -2.41 -19.29
CA HIS A 301 -10.58 -1.94 -20.04
C HIS A 301 -11.35 -3.05 -20.77
N GLU A 302 -10.77 -4.27 -20.85
CA GLU A 302 -11.34 -5.40 -21.56
C GLU A 302 -12.79 -5.70 -21.14
N GLY A 303 -13.72 -5.70 -22.11
CA GLY A 303 -15.14 -5.99 -21.90
C GLY A 303 -15.98 -4.83 -21.32
N TYR A 304 -15.39 -3.64 -21.11
CA TYR A 304 -16.12 -2.49 -20.59
C TYR A 304 -16.57 -1.54 -21.70
N LYS A 305 -17.88 -1.49 -21.97
CA LYS A 305 -18.50 -0.63 -23.00
C LYS A 305 -18.81 0.80 -22.53
N SER A 306 -18.57 1.13 -21.27
CA SER A 306 -18.76 2.48 -20.75
C SER A 306 -17.89 3.48 -21.48
N LYS A 307 -18.46 4.63 -21.85
CA LYS A 307 -17.76 5.66 -22.63
C LYS A 307 -16.99 6.63 -21.74
N THR A 308 -15.80 6.96 -22.17
CA THR A 308 -14.92 7.96 -21.55
C THR A 308 -14.35 8.90 -22.60
N PHE A 309 -13.73 10.00 -22.14
CA PHE A 309 -13.07 10.95 -23.02
C PHE A 309 -11.67 10.49 -23.40
N ALA A 310 -11.35 10.57 -24.69
CA ALA A 310 -10.10 10.14 -25.27
C ALA A 310 -9.57 11.14 -26.29
N VAL A 311 -8.29 11.05 -26.61
CA VAL A 311 -7.64 11.78 -27.71
C VAL A 311 -7.11 10.80 -28.75
N PRO A 312 -7.19 11.12 -30.04
CA PRO A 312 -6.62 10.28 -31.08
C PRO A 312 -5.11 10.55 -31.17
N ILE A 313 -4.34 9.48 -31.17
CA ILE A 313 -2.89 9.51 -31.38
C ILE A 313 -2.56 8.45 -32.45
N GLU A 314 -2.06 8.89 -33.58
CA GLU A 314 -1.62 8.04 -34.68
C GLU A 314 -2.68 6.98 -35.11
N GLY A 315 -3.95 7.35 -35.03
CA GLY A 315 -5.08 6.48 -35.40
C GLY A 315 -5.67 5.64 -34.28
N GLU A 316 -5.05 5.63 -33.11
CA GLU A 316 -5.54 4.93 -31.92
C GLU A 316 -6.12 5.88 -30.87
N TRP A 317 -7.04 5.39 -30.02
CA TRP A 317 -7.69 6.19 -28.99
C TRP A 317 -7.01 6.01 -27.62
N PHE A 318 -6.58 7.12 -27.05
CA PHE A 318 -5.91 7.21 -25.77
C PHE A 318 -6.79 7.94 -24.75
N GLY A 319 -7.31 7.24 -23.73
CA GLY A 319 -8.40 7.77 -22.93
C GLY A 319 -8.21 7.69 -21.42
N ILE A 320 -9.14 8.39 -20.74
CA ILE A 320 -9.20 8.42 -19.28
C ILE A 320 -9.83 7.12 -18.78
N THR A 321 -9.19 6.44 -17.81
CA THR A 321 -9.76 5.25 -17.16
C THR A 321 -10.85 5.62 -16.16
N MET A 322 -11.62 4.63 -15.71
CA MET A 322 -12.62 4.79 -14.66
C MET A 322 -12.28 3.98 -13.41
N ALA A 323 -12.68 4.50 -12.26
CA ALA A 323 -12.44 3.84 -10.96
C ALA A 323 -13.37 2.65 -10.75
N PHE A 324 -14.64 2.71 -11.21
CA PHE A 324 -15.67 1.70 -10.97
C PHE A 324 -15.31 0.29 -11.48
N ILE A 325 -14.44 0.20 -12.49
CA ILE A 325 -13.95 -1.09 -13.01
C ILE A 325 -13.00 -1.80 -12.04
N THR A 326 -12.60 -1.13 -10.95
CA THR A 326 -11.90 -1.76 -9.83
C THR A 326 -12.94 -2.26 -8.83
N HIS A 327 -13.15 -3.58 -8.77
CA HIS A 327 -14.10 -4.17 -7.84
C HIS A 327 -13.52 -4.29 -6.43
N SER A 328 -14.39 -4.20 -5.41
CA SER A 328 -14.01 -4.50 -4.02
C SER A 328 -13.40 -5.89 -3.92
N LYS A 329 -12.24 -5.99 -3.31
CA LYS A 329 -11.52 -7.25 -3.10
C LYS A 329 -11.10 -7.37 -1.66
N TYR A 330 -11.79 -8.25 -0.93
CA TYR A 330 -11.40 -8.57 0.44
C TYR A 330 -10.30 -9.63 0.40
N GLU A 331 -9.15 -9.29 0.91
CA GLU A 331 -8.08 -10.26 1.15
C GLU A 331 -8.05 -10.60 2.64
N SER A 332 -8.43 -11.84 2.96
CA SER A 332 -8.21 -12.38 4.30
C SER A 332 -6.81 -12.98 4.35
N LYS A 333 -5.84 -12.20 4.80
CA LYS A 333 -4.52 -12.73 5.13
C LYS A 333 -4.43 -12.87 6.65
N PRO A 334 -4.03 -14.04 7.17
CA PRO A 334 -3.76 -14.14 8.59
C PRO A 334 -2.62 -13.18 8.94
N PHE A 335 -2.85 -12.37 9.97
CA PHE A 335 -1.82 -11.50 10.50
C PHE A 335 -0.83 -12.36 11.31
N ASP A 336 0.38 -12.46 10.86
CA ASP A 336 1.50 -13.08 11.57
C ASP A 336 2.60 -12.04 11.72
N GLN A 337 2.90 -11.64 12.96
CA GLN A 337 3.94 -10.62 13.24
C GLN A 337 5.33 -11.06 12.77
N ARG A 338 5.57 -12.38 12.64
CA ARG A 338 6.83 -12.92 12.12
C ARG A 338 6.94 -12.75 10.61
N MET A 339 5.84 -12.48 9.90
CA MET A 339 5.81 -12.28 8.46
C MET A 339 6.40 -10.90 8.10
N THR A 340 7.72 -10.82 8.16
CA THR A 340 8.50 -9.61 7.85
C THR A 340 9.47 -9.88 6.70
N PRO A 341 9.74 -8.90 5.82
CA PRO A 341 10.73 -9.06 4.75
C PRO A 341 12.17 -9.13 5.27
N TYR A 342 12.41 -8.73 6.51
CA TYR A 342 13.77 -8.56 7.07
C TYR A 342 14.36 -9.85 7.64
N THR A 343 13.54 -10.87 7.94
CA THR A 343 14.01 -12.17 8.43
C THR A 343 13.79 -13.28 7.40
N GLU A 344 14.61 -14.32 7.45
CA GLU A 344 14.45 -15.49 6.58
C GLU A 344 13.13 -16.22 6.83
N GLU A 345 12.78 -16.42 8.12
CA GLU A 345 11.52 -17.01 8.53
C GLU A 345 10.33 -16.18 8.00
N GLY A 346 10.38 -14.86 8.16
CA GLY A 346 9.33 -13.96 7.70
C GLY A 346 9.14 -14.01 6.20
N ARG A 347 10.23 -14.03 5.42
CA ARG A 347 10.17 -14.20 3.96
C ARG A 347 9.58 -15.55 3.56
N ARG A 348 9.89 -16.63 4.30
CA ARG A 348 9.33 -17.96 4.07
C ARG A 348 7.83 -17.99 4.36
N ILE A 349 7.38 -17.42 5.48
CA ILE A 349 5.96 -17.30 5.83
C ILE A 349 5.22 -16.49 4.77
N TYR A 350 5.76 -15.34 4.36
CA TYR A 350 5.20 -14.50 3.32
C TYR A 350 5.07 -15.25 1.99
N SER A 351 6.11 -15.96 1.57
CA SER A 351 6.11 -16.76 0.34
C SER A 351 5.08 -17.88 0.38
N TYR A 352 4.89 -18.53 1.54
CA TYR A 352 3.88 -19.58 1.72
C TYR A 352 2.46 -19.04 1.55
N TYR A 353 2.12 -17.93 2.20
CA TYR A 353 0.79 -17.33 2.04
C TYR A 353 0.57 -16.78 0.64
N ARG A 354 1.61 -16.31 0.01
CA ARG A 354 1.59 -15.78 -1.34
C ARG A 354 1.44 -16.86 -2.40
N SER A 355 2.06 -18.02 -2.25
CA SER A 355 1.89 -19.14 -3.18
C SER A 355 0.45 -19.62 -3.28
N LYS A 356 -0.35 -19.41 -2.21
CA LYS A 356 -1.79 -19.68 -2.18
C LYS A 356 -2.62 -18.55 -2.82
N SER A 357 -2.07 -17.38 -3.00
CA SER A 357 -2.72 -16.22 -3.62
C SER A 357 -2.15 -16.03 -5.01
N LYS A 358 -3.01 -16.03 -6.04
CA LYS A 358 -2.61 -15.70 -7.43
C LYS A 358 -2.27 -14.22 -7.63
N SER A 359 -2.21 -13.43 -6.56
CA SER A 359 -1.91 -12.00 -6.62
C SER A 359 -0.42 -11.73 -6.84
N LEU A 360 -0.13 -10.69 -7.61
CA LEU A 360 1.23 -10.17 -7.80
C LEU A 360 1.83 -9.67 -6.47
N PRO A 361 3.17 -9.57 -6.39
CA PRO A 361 3.84 -8.99 -5.23
C PRO A 361 3.25 -7.63 -4.82
N CYS A 362 3.06 -7.44 -3.51
CA CYS A 362 2.61 -6.15 -2.96
C CYS A 362 3.72 -5.08 -2.96
N ASP A 363 4.92 -5.38 -3.44
CA ASP A 363 5.98 -4.40 -3.57
C ASP A 363 5.52 -3.34 -4.57
N ARG A 364 5.38 -2.12 -4.10
CA ARG A 364 5.05 -1.01 -4.99
C ARG A 364 6.19 -0.85 -5.99
N PRO A 365 5.89 -0.77 -7.30
CA PRO A 365 6.90 -0.37 -8.26
C PRO A 365 7.38 1.04 -7.91
N SER A 366 8.61 1.35 -8.23
CA SER A 366 9.11 2.72 -8.16
C SER A 366 8.17 3.63 -8.98
N VAL A 367 7.93 4.84 -8.49
CA VAL A 367 7.08 5.80 -9.22
C VAL A 367 7.77 6.10 -10.56
N ASN A 368 7.08 5.81 -11.67
CA ASN A 368 7.59 6.14 -12.99
C ASN A 368 7.85 7.64 -13.08
N THR A 369 8.99 8.02 -13.63
CA THR A 369 9.32 9.42 -13.86
C THR A 369 8.45 10.00 -14.97
N ALA A 370 8.34 11.33 -15.06
CA ALA A 370 7.67 11.99 -16.17
C ALA A 370 8.24 11.56 -17.53
N ARG A 371 9.57 11.29 -17.59
CA ARG A 371 10.23 10.75 -18.77
C ARG A 371 9.77 9.34 -19.14
N ASP A 372 9.58 8.45 -18.15
CA ASP A 372 9.08 7.10 -18.39
C ASP A 372 7.65 7.15 -18.93
N ILE A 373 6.82 8.05 -18.41
CA ILE A 373 5.45 8.26 -18.88
C ILE A 373 5.47 8.79 -20.33
N GLN A 374 6.31 9.77 -20.64
CA GLN A 374 6.48 10.26 -22.01
C GLN A 374 6.91 9.15 -22.97
N LEU A 375 7.93 8.38 -22.60
CA LEU A 375 8.41 7.25 -23.42
C LEU A 375 7.31 6.21 -23.66
N SER A 376 6.43 5.97 -22.68
CA SER A 376 5.31 5.04 -22.82
C SER A 376 4.27 5.51 -23.86
N VAL A 377 4.13 6.81 -24.02
CA VAL A 377 3.19 7.42 -24.98
C VAL A 377 3.73 7.37 -26.40
N TYR A 378 5.05 7.51 -26.58
CA TYR A 378 5.68 7.44 -27.91
C TYR A 378 5.81 6.00 -28.45
N ALA A 379 5.61 5.01 -27.58
CA ALA A 379 5.86 3.64 -27.97
C ALA A 379 4.62 3.01 -28.59
N LYS A 380 4.48 3.06 -29.92
CA LYS A 380 3.70 2.09 -30.72
C LYS A 380 4.21 0.65 -30.52
N THR A 381 5.17 0.47 -29.65
CA THR A 381 5.91 -0.75 -29.42
C THR A 381 5.37 -1.45 -28.17
N ILE A 382 5.81 -2.69 -27.96
CA ILE A 382 5.58 -3.43 -26.71
C ILE A 382 6.04 -2.71 -25.44
N PHE A 383 6.76 -1.58 -25.54
CA PHE A 383 7.24 -0.76 -24.41
C PHE A 383 6.24 0.32 -24.01
N ASN A 384 5.00 -0.07 -23.78
CA ASN A 384 3.90 0.82 -23.34
C ASN A 384 3.91 1.05 -21.80
N PHE A 385 2.91 1.76 -21.31
CA PHE A 385 2.76 2.05 -19.87
C PHE A 385 2.74 0.79 -19.00
N GLU A 386 2.09 -0.28 -19.45
CA GLU A 386 2.03 -1.55 -18.72
C GLU A 386 3.44 -2.18 -18.60
N TYR A 387 4.27 -2.07 -19.63
CA TYR A 387 5.68 -2.48 -19.56
C TYR A 387 6.43 -1.72 -18.46
N PHE A 388 6.31 -0.39 -18.44
CA PHE A 388 7.02 0.45 -17.45
C PHE A 388 6.57 0.16 -16.03
N MET A 389 5.29 -0.12 -15.81
CA MET A 389 4.78 -0.53 -14.51
C MET A 389 5.26 -1.92 -14.10
N ASN A 390 5.20 -2.88 -15.01
CA ASN A 390 5.44 -4.28 -14.72
C ASN A 390 6.92 -4.66 -14.67
N ARG A 391 7.81 -3.90 -15.32
CA ARG A 391 9.26 -4.14 -15.25
C ARG A 391 9.80 -4.05 -13.83
N GLU A 392 9.27 -3.12 -13.01
CA GLU A 392 9.68 -2.96 -11.62
C GLU A 392 9.21 -4.13 -10.74
N TYR A 393 8.00 -4.63 -11.00
CA TYR A 393 7.54 -5.86 -10.35
C TYR A 393 8.41 -7.07 -10.72
N ALA A 394 8.87 -7.17 -11.97
CA ALA A 394 9.79 -8.22 -12.41
C ALA A 394 11.16 -8.08 -11.71
N TYR A 395 11.66 -6.84 -11.50
CA TYR A 395 12.88 -6.57 -10.76
C TYR A 395 12.77 -7.04 -9.30
N ASN A 396 11.69 -6.66 -8.63
CA ASN A 396 11.43 -7.03 -7.25
C ASN A 396 11.21 -8.53 -7.07
N ARG A 397 10.50 -9.18 -8.02
CA ARG A 397 10.34 -10.64 -8.03
C ARG A 397 11.68 -11.38 -8.04
N ASP A 398 12.64 -10.88 -8.79
CA ASP A 398 13.96 -11.51 -8.93
C ASP A 398 14.98 -10.96 -7.92
N ILE A 399 14.51 -10.17 -6.92
CA ILE A 399 15.30 -9.62 -5.80
C ILE A 399 16.48 -8.78 -6.33
N GLY A 400 16.25 -7.96 -7.37
CA GLY A 400 17.27 -7.11 -7.96
C GLY A 400 18.48 -7.86 -8.54
N LYS A 401 18.32 -9.14 -8.93
CA LYS A 401 19.39 -9.97 -9.49
C LYS A 401 19.15 -10.32 -10.95
N CYS A 402 20.22 -10.41 -11.72
CA CYS A 402 20.17 -10.91 -13.09
C CYS A 402 19.53 -12.30 -13.16
N LYS A 403 18.58 -12.50 -14.06
CA LYS A 403 17.86 -13.78 -14.18
C LYS A 403 18.77 -14.94 -14.59
N CYS A 404 19.80 -14.68 -15.41
CA CYS A 404 20.75 -15.69 -15.89
C CYS A 404 21.85 -15.95 -14.86
N CYS A 405 22.72 -14.98 -14.61
CA CYS A 405 23.95 -15.17 -13.82
C CYS A 405 23.79 -14.88 -12.31
N LYS A 406 22.64 -14.36 -11.87
CA LYS A 406 22.35 -14.04 -10.48
C LYS A 406 23.17 -12.89 -9.87
N LYS A 407 24.01 -12.20 -10.65
CA LYS A 407 24.71 -11.00 -10.19
C LYS A 407 23.69 -9.94 -9.72
N PRO A 408 23.98 -9.20 -8.62
CA PRO A 408 23.16 -8.07 -8.19
C PRO A 408 23.17 -6.96 -9.25
N LEU A 409 22.00 -6.48 -9.64
CA LEU A 409 21.84 -5.48 -10.70
C LEU A 409 21.98 -4.04 -10.20
N PHE A 410 21.99 -3.80 -8.89
CA PHE A 410 22.23 -2.46 -8.34
C PHE A 410 23.68 -2.00 -8.49
N LEU A 411 24.63 -2.94 -8.67
CA LEU A 411 26.03 -2.65 -8.93
C LEU A 411 26.31 -2.39 -10.41
N ASP A 412 25.33 -2.62 -11.28
CA ASP A 412 25.50 -2.55 -12.73
C ASP A 412 24.89 -1.25 -13.27
N ASN A 413 25.71 -0.35 -13.83
CA ASN A 413 25.26 0.90 -14.43
C ASN A 413 24.38 0.67 -15.68
N LYS A 414 24.47 -0.50 -16.31
CA LYS A 414 23.68 -0.89 -17.49
C LYS A 414 22.93 -2.19 -17.23
N LYS A 415 21.65 -2.09 -16.94
CA LYS A 415 20.72 -3.20 -16.72
C LYS A 415 19.51 -3.08 -17.64
N PHE A 416 18.99 -4.19 -18.12
CA PHE A 416 17.95 -4.24 -19.14
C PHE A 416 16.79 -5.13 -18.70
N CYS A 417 15.58 -4.62 -18.87
CA CYS A 417 14.38 -5.44 -18.77
C CYS A 417 14.09 -6.05 -20.14
N TYR A 418 13.97 -7.36 -20.19
CA TYR A 418 13.86 -8.15 -21.42
C TYR A 418 12.54 -8.94 -21.43
N HIS A 419 11.86 -8.99 -22.59
CA HIS A 419 10.71 -9.85 -22.80
C HIS A 419 11.15 -11.26 -23.16
N ILE A 420 10.68 -12.26 -22.43
CA ILE A 420 10.98 -13.67 -22.71
C ILE A 420 10.41 -14.08 -24.06
N ASN A 421 9.18 -13.66 -24.34
CA ASN A 421 8.52 -13.89 -25.63
C ASN A 421 7.88 -12.58 -26.11
N LYS A 422 8.38 -12.05 -27.22
CA LYS A 422 7.89 -10.81 -27.86
C LYS A 422 6.68 -11.05 -28.77
N GLY A 423 6.42 -12.30 -29.17
CA GLY A 423 5.30 -12.68 -30.04
C GLY A 423 3.98 -12.91 -29.31
N LEU A 424 3.92 -12.66 -28.00
CA LEU A 424 2.68 -12.75 -27.26
C LEU A 424 1.72 -11.61 -27.63
N PRO A 425 0.39 -11.85 -27.54
CA PRO A 425 -0.61 -10.80 -27.74
C PRO A 425 -0.38 -9.59 -26.83
N PRO A 426 -0.83 -8.39 -27.24
CA PRO A 426 -0.64 -7.14 -26.46
C PRO A 426 -1.07 -7.25 -25.00
N ASP A 427 -2.10 -8.04 -24.73
CA ASP A 427 -2.65 -8.33 -23.41
C ASP A 427 -1.76 -9.23 -22.53
N LYS A 428 -0.77 -9.90 -23.08
CA LYS A 428 0.09 -10.87 -22.38
C LYS A 428 1.58 -10.51 -22.44
N VAL A 429 2.01 -9.73 -23.44
CA VAL A 429 3.43 -9.44 -23.69
C VAL A 429 4.09 -8.73 -22.51
N ASN A 430 3.39 -7.80 -21.85
CA ASN A 430 3.91 -7.00 -20.76
C ASN A 430 3.60 -7.55 -19.35
N LYS A 431 3.05 -8.77 -19.25
CA LYS A 431 2.86 -9.39 -17.93
C LYS A 431 4.18 -9.65 -17.23
N VAL A 432 4.22 -9.44 -15.91
CA VAL A 432 5.41 -9.63 -15.07
C VAL A 432 6.11 -10.97 -15.30
N GLN A 433 5.34 -12.03 -15.61
CA GLN A 433 5.87 -13.37 -15.87
C GLN A 433 6.70 -13.42 -17.15
N ASN A 434 6.41 -12.56 -18.13
CA ASN A 434 7.13 -12.47 -19.39
C ASN A 434 8.31 -11.47 -19.36
N LEU A 435 8.50 -10.76 -18.26
CA LEU A 435 9.57 -9.77 -18.10
C LEU A 435 10.66 -10.31 -17.19
N ILE A 436 11.93 -10.14 -17.59
CA ILE A 436 13.11 -10.50 -16.79
C ILE A 436 14.14 -9.39 -16.85
N TRP A 437 14.90 -9.23 -15.76
CA TRP A 437 16.02 -8.30 -15.75
C TRP A 437 17.35 -9.01 -15.96
N LEU A 438 18.18 -8.43 -16.82
CA LEU A 438 19.48 -8.95 -17.20
C LEU A 438 20.56 -7.88 -16.96
N CYS A 439 21.75 -8.31 -16.54
CA CYS A 439 22.94 -7.50 -16.61
C CYS A 439 23.39 -7.32 -18.07
N ASN A 440 24.27 -6.37 -18.32
CA ASN A 440 24.72 -6.04 -19.67
C ASN A 440 25.27 -7.26 -20.44
N ASP A 441 26.10 -8.09 -19.79
CA ASP A 441 26.71 -9.26 -20.41
C ASP A 441 25.66 -10.30 -20.81
N CYS A 442 24.78 -10.65 -19.87
CA CYS A 442 23.70 -11.61 -20.14
C CYS A 442 22.70 -11.09 -21.18
N TYR A 443 22.44 -9.78 -21.20
CA TYR A 443 21.58 -9.16 -22.19
C TYR A 443 22.17 -9.27 -23.61
N ARG A 444 23.48 -9.02 -23.76
CA ARG A 444 24.18 -9.21 -25.04
C ARG A 444 24.14 -10.68 -25.49
N MET A 445 24.45 -11.62 -24.59
CA MET A 445 24.39 -13.05 -24.89
C MET A 445 22.97 -13.50 -25.30
N VAL A 446 21.94 -13.05 -24.66
CA VAL A 446 20.54 -13.40 -25.00
C VAL A 446 20.12 -12.80 -26.34
N ASN A 447 20.61 -11.63 -26.73
CA ASN A 447 20.39 -11.01 -28.03
C ASN A 447 21.39 -11.49 -29.11
N ASN A 448 21.70 -12.78 -29.10
CA ASN A 448 22.57 -13.46 -30.10
C ASN A 448 24.05 -13.01 -30.10
N GLY A 449 24.51 -12.36 -29.04
CA GLY A 449 25.92 -12.09 -28.86
C GLY A 449 26.74 -13.36 -28.56
N PRO A 450 28.08 -13.35 -28.72
CA PRO A 450 28.92 -14.48 -28.43
C PRO A 450 28.87 -14.86 -26.95
N ILE A 451 28.86 -16.16 -26.67
CA ILE A 451 28.94 -16.70 -25.30
C ILE A 451 30.43 -16.97 -25.03
N PRO A 452 31.07 -16.32 -24.05
CA PRO A 452 32.47 -16.57 -23.70
C PRO A 452 32.67 -18.04 -23.27
N LEU A 453 33.80 -18.63 -23.65
CA LEU A 453 34.13 -20.05 -23.37
C LEU A 453 34.14 -20.37 -21.87
N ASN A 454 34.46 -19.40 -21.02
CA ASN A 454 34.52 -19.57 -19.56
C ASN A 454 33.17 -19.27 -18.84
N THR A 455 32.06 -19.26 -19.57
CA THR A 455 30.74 -18.99 -18.96
C THR A 455 30.23 -20.27 -18.30
N ASP A 456 29.75 -20.16 -17.04
CA ASP A 456 29.14 -21.26 -16.28
C ASP A 456 28.02 -21.93 -17.10
N ASP A 457 28.04 -23.26 -17.19
CA ASP A 457 27.04 -24.06 -17.93
C ASP A 457 25.59 -23.78 -17.53
N LYS A 458 25.34 -23.46 -16.25
CA LYS A 458 24.01 -23.08 -15.75
C LYS A 458 23.56 -21.74 -16.32
N VAL A 459 24.50 -20.82 -16.56
CA VAL A 459 24.23 -19.53 -17.19
C VAL A 459 23.99 -19.74 -18.69
N VAL A 460 24.82 -20.53 -19.37
CA VAL A 460 24.68 -20.87 -20.78
C VAL A 460 23.30 -21.48 -21.07
N LYS A 461 22.87 -22.48 -20.30
CA LYS A 461 21.54 -23.09 -20.42
C LYS A 461 20.42 -22.07 -20.31
N LYS A 462 20.51 -21.11 -19.39
CA LYS A 462 19.49 -20.04 -19.24
C LYS A 462 19.52 -19.04 -20.39
N VAL A 463 20.70 -18.64 -20.84
CA VAL A 463 20.87 -17.75 -21.99
C VAL A 463 20.23 -18.39 -23.23
N LEU A 464 20.55 -19.65 -23.53
CA LEU A 464 19.96 -20.39 -24.67
C LEU A 464 18.46 -20.52 -24.56
N LYS A 465 17.93 -20.81 -23.35
CA LYS A 465 16.48 -20.86 -23.09
C LYS A 465 15.76 -19.54 -23.43
N TYR A 466 16.38 -18.39 -23.21
CA TYR A 466 15.79 -17.08 -23.49
C TYR A 466 16.06 -16.57 -24.90
N ARG A 467 17.04 -17.11 -25.59
CA ARG A 467 17.26 -16.87 -27.03
C ARG A 467 16.18 -17.48 -27.92
N GLN A 468 15.65 -18.64 -27.55
CA GLN A 468 14.77 -19.47 -28.35
C GLN A 468 13.29 -19.08 -28.32
N LYS A 469 12.96 -18.01 -27.62
CA LYS A 469 11.59 -17.51 -27.47
C LYS A 469 11.51 -16.04 -27.89
#